data_8fdb16ec9e50b7109dc7bb9ec10c9622
#
_entry.id   8fdb16ec9e50b7109dc7bb9ec10c9622
#
_cell.length_a   1.000
_cell.length_b   1.000
_cell.length_c   1.000
_cell.angle_alpha   90.00
_cell.angle_beta   90.00
_cell.angle_gamma   90.00
#
_symmetry.space_group_name_H-M   'P 1'
#
loop_
_entity.id
_entity.type
_entity.pdbx_description
1 polymer ?
#
loop_
_entity_poly.entity_id
_entity_poly.type
_entity_poly.pdbx_seq_one_letter_code
_entity_poly.pdbx_strand_id
1 'polypeptide(L)'
;MKSHRSLRSILGSTVALVVLGTLPTWAAEGPWKVLFDGTSTEAFRQFKQDGFPKKGWEVVDGTLHVKAGGGAGDLVTKEQFGDFELEFEWKVAPGANSGVMYRVSEDLKEPWQTGPEYQVLDDSRHGDGRNPKTSASALYALVAANSEKSLKPVGEWNKAQLIVRGWAVEHWLNGKKVVSIDLASPAARELIAQSKFKDYPKFARESVGHLCFQDHGDDVWYRNIRVRRLDSK
;
A
#
# COMPACT_ATOMS: atom_id res chain seq x y z
N MET A 1 -87.99 -6.17 -27.48
CA MET A 1 -87.41 -6.46 -26.14
C MET A 1 -85.90 -6.44 -26.29
N LYS A 2 -85.22 -5.38 -25.82
CA LYS A 2 -83.74 -5.23 -25.87
C LYS A 2 -83.19 -5.39 -24.49
N SER A 3 -82.37 -6.44 -24.30
CA SER A 3 -81.69 -6.70 -23.04
C SER A 3 -80.38 -5.91 -22.95
N HIS A 4 -80.29 -5.03 -21.93
CA HIS A 4 -79.05 -4.35 -21.61
C HIS A 4 -78.24 -5.22 -20.63
N ARG A 5 -77.04 -5.66 -21.08
CA ARG A 5 -76.03 -6.28 -20.18
C ARG A 5 -75.08 -5.15 -19.68
N SER A 6 -75.12 -4.95 -18.38
CA SER A 6 -74.18 -4.08 -17.68
C SER A 6 -72.82 -4.74 -17.54
N LEU A 7 -71.74 -4.14 -18.07
CA LEU A 7 -70.36 -4.51 -17.78
C LEU A 7 -69.93 -3.85 -16.47
N ARG A 8 -69.62 -4.64 -15.46
CA ARG A 8 -68.93 -4.18 -14.25
C ARG A 8 -67.42 -4.21 -14.50
N SER A 9 -66.78 -3.04 -14.52
CA SER A 9 -65.34 -2.86 -14.55
C SER A 9 -64.75 -3.16 -13.15
N ILE A 10 -63.85 -4.14 -13.08
CA ILE A 10 -63.09 -4.44 -11.90
C ILE A 10 -61.76 -3.68 -12.01
N LEU A 11 -61.58 -2.59 -11.24
CA LEU A 11 -60.30 -1.93 -11.09
C LEU A 11 -59.44 -2.81 -10.16
N GLY A 12 -58.43 -3.46 -10.73
CA GLY A 12 -57.37 -4.12 -9.98
C GLY A 12 -56.31 -3.08 -9.54
N SER A 13 -56.22 -2.82 -8.25
CA SER A 13 -55.15 -2.00 -7.69
C SER A 13 -53.87 -2.82 -7.60
N THR A 14 -52.90 -2.52 -8.42
CA THR A 14 -51.56 -3.10 -8.36
C THR A 14 -50.78 -2.35 -7.33
N VAL A 15 -50.48 -2.96 -6.16
CA VAL A 15 -49.58 -2.43 -5.16
C VAL A 15 -48.16 -2.73 -5.63
N ALA A 16 -47.41 -1.71 -6.07
CA ALA A 16 -46.00 -1.82 -6.37
C ALA A 16 -45.21 -1.85 -5.06
N LEU A 17 -44.62 -3.00 -4.75
CA LEU A 17 -43.69 -3.17 -3.62
C LEU A 17 -42.36 -2.49 -3.99
N VAL A 18 -42.09 -1.30 -3.48
CA VAL A 18 -40.77 -0.66 -3.60
C VAL A 18 -39.82 -1.32 -2.63
N VAL A 19 -38.98 -2.24 -3.12
CA VAL A 19 -37.85 -2.79 -2.36
C VAL A 19 -36.77 -1.71 -2.32
N LEU A 20 -36.70 -0.97 -1.22
CA LEU A 20 -35.58 -0.10 -0.91
C LEU A 20 -34.36 -0.99 -0.62
N GLY A 21 -33.58 -1.28 -1.64
CA GLY A 21 -32.25 -1.91 -1.50
C GLY A 21 -31.35 -0.94 -0.70
N THR A 22 -30.93 -1.35 0.49
CA THR A 22 -29.88 -0.66 1.24
C THR A 22 -28.59 -0.78 0.43
N LEU A 23 -28.16 0.32 -0.20
CA LEU A 23 -26.82 0.41 -0.76
C LEU A 23 -25.83 0.16 0.39
N PRO A 24 -24.77 -0.65 0.16
CA PRO A 24 -23.74 -0.80 1.19
C PRO A 24 -23.17 0.59 1.49
N THR A 25 -23.35 1.07 2.71
CA THR A 25 -22.65 2.24 3.20
C THR A 25 -21.18 1.86 3.27
N TRP A 26 -20.39 2.37 2.32
CA TRP A 26 -18.94 2.33 2.41
C TRP A 26 -18.58 3.08 3.70
N ALA A 27 -17.80 2.45 4.58
CA ALA A 27 -17.28 3.11 5.76
C ALA A 27 -16.62 4.42 5.34
N ALA A 28 -16.88 5.52 6.05
CA ALA A 28 -16.40 6.83 5.69
C ALA A 28 -14.86 6.81 5.63
N GLU A 29 -14.31 7.26 4.52
CA GLU A 29 -12.87 7.39 4.36
C GLU A 29 -12.45 8.70 5.03
N GLY A 30 -11.43 8.64 5.89
CA GLY A 30 -10.86 9.84 6.52
C GLY A 30 -10.26 10.80 5.48
N PRO A 31 -10.05 12.06 5.85
CA PRO A 31 -9.40 13.03 4.97
C PRO A 31 -7.96 12.61 4.67
N TRP A 32 -7.48 12.99 3.49
CA TRP A 32 -6.07 12.82 3.13
C TRP A 32 -5.17 13.69 4.01
N LYS A 33 -4.15 13.08 4.58
CA LYS A 33 -3.03 13.74 5.25
C LYS A 33 -1.81 13.67 4.33
N VAL A 34 -1.25 14.82 3.98
CA VAL A 34 0.01 14.89 3.25
C VAL A 34 1.14 14.57 4.21
N LEU A 35 1.95 13.58 3.87
CA LEU A 35 3.17 13.21 4.61
C LEU A 35 4.40 13.91 4.03
N PHE A 36 4.43 14.11 2.69
CA PHE A 36 5.48 14.86 2.02
C PHE A 36 4.88 15.67 0.86
N ASP A 37 5.08 16.98 0.93
CA ASP A 37 4.55 17.98 -0.01
C ASP A 37 5.60 18.50 -1.02
N GLY A 38 6.81 17.95 -0.97
CA GLY A 38 7.96 18.40 -1.76
C GLY A 38 8.97 19.24 -0.94
N THR A 39 8.65 19.58 0.30
CA THR A 39 9.49 20.46 1.14
C THR A 39 9.66 19.96 2.56
N SER A 40 8.58 19.60 3.24
CA SER A 40 8.59 19.29 4.67
C SER A 40 8.91 17.81 4.94
N THR A 41 9.87 17.57 5.80
CA THR A 41 10.23 16.24 6.34
C THR A 41 9.66 15.98 7.74
N GLU A 42 8.81 16.88 8.25
CA GLU A 42 8.30 16.83 9.63
C GLU A 42 7.54 15.55 9.98
N ALA A 43 6.93 14.88 8.99
CA ALA A 43 6.21 13.62 9.20
C ALA A 43 7.14 12.44 9.46
N PHE A 44 8.46 12.59 9.21
CA PHE A 44 9.42 11.50 9.21
C PHE A 44 10.48 11.64 10.30
N ARG A 45 11.07 10.52 10.65
CA ARG A 45 12.30 10.38 11.43
C ARG A 45 13.07 9.14 10.98
N GLN A 46 14.31 9.04 11.35
CA GLN A 46 15.09 7.82 11.15
C GLN A 46 14.53 6.68 12.01
N PHE A 47 14.56 5.46 11.50
CA PHE A 47 14.18 4.27 12.26
C PHE A 47 14.99 4.18 13.56
N LYS A 48 14.30 4.00 14.71
CA LYS A 48 14.88 3.95 16.06
C LYS A 48 15.67 5.18 16.51
N GLN A 49 15.53 6.30 15.83
CA GLN A 49 16.19 7.55 16.22
C GLN A 49 15.22 8.72 16.17
N ASP A 50 15.59 9.79 16.83
CA ASP A 50 14.84 11.04 16.77
C ASP A 50 15.30 11.90 15.59
N GLY A 51 14.31 12.51 14.93
CA GLY A 51 14.54 13.46 13.86
C GLY A 51 14.85 12.85 12.48
N PHE A 52 14.91 13.72 11.51
CA PHE A 52 15.24 13.37 10.13
C PHE A 52 16.76 13.11 10.01
N PRO A 53 17.21 12.12 9.22
CA PRO A 53 18.62 11.82 9.03
C PRO A 53 19.42 13.03 8.53
N LYS A 54 20.63 13.22 9.07
CA LYS A 54 21.54 14.31 8.62
C LYS A 54 22.30 13.99 7.34
N LYS A 55 22.23 12.76 6.84
CA LYS A 55 22.89 12.27 5.63
C LYS A 55 22.06 11.17 4.98
N GLY A 56 22.33 10.85 3.73
CA GLY A 56 21.72 9.74 3.00
C GLY A 56 20.29 9.99 2.52
N TRP A 57 19.51 10.78 3.24
CA TRP A 57 18.21 11.30 2.80
C TRP A 57 18.29 12.81 2.62
N GLU A 58 17.72 13.31 1.52
CA GLU A 58 17.64 14.74 1.27
C GLU A 58 16.33 15.12 0.56
N VAL A 59 15.97 16.40 0.64
CA VAL A 59 14.91 16.98 -0.17
C VAL A 59 15.55 17.72 -1.32
N VAL A 60 15.28 17.30 -2.55
CA VAL A 60 15.82 17.89 -3.77
C VAL A 60 14.75 17.92 -4.86
N ASP A 61 14.61 19.05 -5.54
CA ASP A 61 13.65 19.25 -6.64
C ASP A 61 12.22 18.77 -6.32
N GLY A 62 11.75 19.06 -5.09
CA GLY A 62 10.42 18.66 -4.64
C GLY A 62 10.27 17.16 -4.39
N THR A 63 11.37 16.43 -4.25
CA THR A 63 11.37 14.99 -3.99
C THR A 63 12.11 14.63 -2.70
N LEU A 64 11.67 13.55 -2.06
CA LEU A 64 12.40 12.89 -0.99
C LEU A 64 13.31 11.85 -1.65
N HIS A 65 14.61 12.07 -1.57
CA HIS A 65 15.63 11.29 -2.26
C HIS A 65 16.49 10.51 -1.25
N VAL A 66 16.57 9.20 -1.42
CA VAL A 66 17.60 8.38 -0.77
C VAL A 66 18.79 8.28 -1.70
N LYS A 67 19.98 8.64 -1.18
CA LYS A 67 21.21 8.73 -1.95
C LYS A 67 21.97 7.43 -1.97
N ALA A 68 22.46 7.04 -3.12
CA ALA A 68 23.37 5.91 -3.24
C ALA A 68 24.57 6.05 -2.30
N GLY A 69 24.83 4.99 -1.51
CA GLY A 69 25.94 4.96 -0.55
C GLY A 69 25.81 5.93 0.64
N GLY A 70 24.67 6.59 0.81
CA GLY A 70 24.45 7.56 1.90
C GLY A 70 24.42 6.93 3.28
N GLY A 71 23.94 5.69 3.41
CA GLY A 71 23.97 4.88 4.63
C GLY A 71 23.29 5.55 5.82
N ALA A 72 22.13 6.16 5.57
CA ALA A 72 21.33 6.81 6.62
C ALA A 72 20.49 5.81 7.40
N GLY A 73 20.17 4.68 6.78
CA GLY A 73 19.13 3.76 7.24
C GLY A 73 17.73 4.26 6.88
N ASP A 74 16.74 3.50 7.29
CA ASP A 74 15.36 3.65 6.86
C ASP A 74 14.66 4.85 7.52
N LEU A 75 13.76 5.49 6.76
CA LEU A 75 12.85 6.51 7.26
C LEU A 75 11.53 5.89 7.71
N VAL A 76 11.06 6.28 8.88
CA VAL A 76 9.72 5.91 9.35
C VAL A 76 8.86 7.15 9.56
N THR A 77 7.56 7.01 9.39
CA THR A 77 6.61 8.04 9.82
C THR A 77 6.64 8.17 11.34
N LYS A 78 6.52 9.40 11.89
CA LYS A 78 6.35 9.60 13.34
C LYS A 78 5.04 9.02 13.83
N GLU A 79 3.98 9.14 13.02
CA GLU A 79 2.66 8.60 13.28
C GLU A 79 2.57 7.12 12.84
N GLN A 80 1.75 6.36 13.54
CA GLN A 80 1.45 4.97 13.22
C GLN A 80 0.06 4.83 12.58
N PHE A 81 -0.10 3.85 11.70
CA PHE A 81 -1.31 3.60 10.94
C PHE A 81 -1.75 2.13 11.08
N GLY A 82 -3.04 1.94 11.31
CA GLY A 82 -3.69 0.64 11.32
C GLY A 82 -4.31 0.33 9.97
N ASP A 83 -5.60 0.69 9.80
CA ASP A 83 -6.28 0.64 8.51
C ASP A 83 -6.04 1.96 7.77
N PHE A 84 -5.49 1.88 6.58
CA PHE A 84 -5.10 3.07 5.83
C PHE A 84 -5.07 2.83 4.32
N GLU A 85 -5.08 3.93 3.60
CA GLU A 85 -4.71 4.02 2.19
C GLU A 85 -3.53 5.00 2.07
N LEU A 86 -2.43 4.54 1.47
CA LEU A 86 -1.23 5.32 1.20
C LEU A 86 -1.08 5.48 -0.31
N GLU A 87 -0.91 6.70 -0.79
CA GLU A 87 -0.48 6.99 -2.16
C GLU A 87 0.90 7.62 -2.13
N PHE A 88 1.73 7.22 -3.09
CA PHE A 88 3.05 7.81 -3.33
C PHE A 88 3.48 7.59 -4.78
N GLU A 89 4.39 8.42 -5.25
CA GLU A 89 5.08 8.21 -6.52
C GLU A 89 6.54 7.91 -6.25
N TRP A 90 7.10 7.00 -7.04
CA TRP A 90 8.49 6.58 -6.93
C TRP A 90 9.19 6.51 -8.28
N LYS A 91 10.49 6.76 -8.26
CA LYS A 91 11.39 6.69 -9.40
C LYS A 91 12.71 6.09 -8.93
N VAL A 92 13.33 5.23 -9.74
CA VAL A 92 14.56 4.53 -9.42
C VAL A 92 15.65 4.85 -10.43
N ALA A 93 16.90 4.88 -9.98
CA ALA A 93 18.07 4.84 -10.84
C ALA A 93 18.26 3.43 -11.46
N PRO A 94 19.09 3.29 -12.51
CA PRO A 94 19.41 1.99 -13.07
C PRO A 94 19.99 1.02 -12.04
N GLY A 95 19.35 -0.14 -11.85
CA GLY A 95 19.73 -1.18 -10.90
C GLY A 95 19.36 -0.90 -9.45
N ALA A 96 18.63 0.19 -9.17
CA ALA A 96 18.33 0.60 -7.81
C ALA A 96 17.22 -0.26 -7.16
N ASN A 97 17.30 -0.37 -5.82
CA ASN A 97 16.41 -1.06 -4.93
C ASN A 97 15.99 -0.16 -3.75
N SER A 98 14.75 -0.26 -3.37
CA SER A 98 14.14 0.30 -2.19
C SER A 98 12.84 -0.42 -1.90
N GLY A 99 12.08 0.02 -0.88
CA GLY A 99 10.80 -0.55 -0.53
C GLY A 99 9.98 0.38 0.35
N VAL A 100 8.67 0.13 0.40
CA VAL A 100 7.79 0.80 1.36
C VAL A 100 7.17 -0.26 2.25
N MET A 101 7.68 -0.35 3.49
CA MET A 101 7.18 -1.28 4.49
C MET A 101 6.06 -0.61 5.30
N TYR A 102 5.15 -1.41 5.82
CA TYR A 102 4.00 -0.91 6.56
C TYR A 102 3.74 -1.72 7.82
N ARG A 103 3.08 -1.07 8.80
CA ARG A 103 2.87 -1.60 10.14
C ARG A 103 4.18 -2.06 10.79
N VAL A 104 5.24 -1.30 10.57
CA VAL A 104 6.55 -1.55 11.14
C VAL A 104 6.53 -1.28 12.63
N SER A 105 7.04 -2.23 13.41
CA SER A 105 7.36 -2.08 14.84
C SER A 105 8.87 -1.87 15.00
N GLU A 106 9.26 -1.11 16.02
CA GLU A 106 10.66 -0.86 16.34
C GLU A 106 11.24 -1.85 17.40
N ASP A 107 10.51 -2.92 17.67
CA ASP A 107 10.93 -3.93 18.67
C ASP A 107 12.09 -4.80 18.19
N LEU A 108 12.26 -4.96 16.87
CA LEU A 108 13.33 -5.75 16.28
C LEU A 108 14.39 -4.85 15.62
N LYS A 109 15.49 -5.45 15.19
CA LYS A 109 16.66 -4.69 14.72
C LYS A 109 16.39 -3.94 13.43
N GLU A 110 15.69 -4.55 12.51
CA GLU A 110 15.45 -4.03 11.16
C GLU A 110 13.94 -3.93 10.89
N PRO A 111 13.46 -2.92 10.12
CA PRO A 111 12.03 -2.74 9.82
C PRO A 111 11.40 -3.94 9.12
N TRP A 112 12.12 -4.57 8.17
CA TRP A 112 11.65 -5.72 7.39
C TRP A 112 11.42 -6.98 8.24
N GLN A 113 11.87 -7.01 9.47
CA GLN A 113 11.63 -8.13 10.39
C GLN A 113 10.21 -8.12 10.96
N THR A 114 9.50 -7.00 10.83
CA THR A 114 8.12 -6.84 11.33
C THR A 114 7.15 -6.43 10.25
N GLY A 115 7.54 -5.50 9.37
CA GLY A 115 6.68 -4.89 8.34
C GLY A 115 6.71 -5.65 7.00
N PRO A 116 5.55 -6.03 6.45
CA PRO A 116 5.45 -6.42 5.04
C PRO A 116 5.84 -5.26 4.13
N GLU A 117 6.31 -5.57 2.91
CA GLU A 117 6.93 -4.59 2.03
C GLU A 117 6.29 -4.56 0.64
N TYR A 118 5.96 -3.34 0.19
CA TYR A 118 5.73 -3.01 -1.21
C TYR A 118 7.09 -2.77 -1.87
N GLN A 119 7.51 -3.65 -2.78
CA GLN A 119 8.83 -3.56 -3.42
C GLN A 119 8.93 -2.41 -4.40
N VAL A 120 10.03 -1.65 -4.32
CA VAL A 120 10.42 -0.56 -5.25
C VAL A 120 11.75 -0.92 -5.88
N LEU A 121 11.77 -1.15 -7.22
CA LEU A 121 12.91 -1.79 -7.87
C LEU A 121 13.03 -1.44 -9.35
N ASP A 122 14.26 -1.41 -9.86
CA ASP A 122 14.53 -1.60 -11.30
C ASP A 122 14.55 -3.10 -11.62
N ASP A 123 13.43 -3.62 -12.12
CA ASP A 123 13.32 -5.03 -12.47
C ASP A 123 14.28 -5.48 -13.57
N SER A 124 14.74 -4.54 -14.41
CA SER A 124 15.53 -4.86 -15.59
C SER A 124 17.00 -5.16 -15.26
N ARG A 125 17.53 -4.53 -14.20
CA ARG A 125 18.96 -4.59 -13.87
C ARG A 125 19.26 -5.12 -12.48
N HIS A 126 18.36 -4.97 -11.51
CA HIS A 126 18.56 -5.54 -10.18
C HIS A 126 18.34 -7.05 -10.17
N GLY A 127 19.10 -7.78 -9.35
CA GLY A 127 19.02 -9.25 -9.24
C GLY A 127 17.64 -9.75 -8.83
N ASP A 128 16.98 -9.05 -7.91
CA ASP A 128 15.64 -9.38 -7.41
C ASP A 128 14.55 -9.26 -8.48
N GLY A 129 14.75 -8.46 -9.53
CA GLY A 129 13.80 -8.33 -10.65
C GLY A 129 13.60 -9.62 -11.45
N ARG A 130 14.53 -10.59 -11.33
CA ARG A 130 14.44 -11.89 -12.00
C ARG A 130 13.43 -12.85 -11.34
N ASN A 131 13.09 -12.61 -10.09
CA ASN A 131 12.12 -13.42 -9.37
C ASN A 131 10.81 -12.61 -9.20
N PRO A 132 9.68 -13.08 -9.72
CA PRO A 132 8.41 -12.36 -9.64
C PRO A 132 7.99 -11.97 -8.21
N LYS A 133 8.39 -12.75 -7.19
CA LYS A 133 8.05 -12.46 -5.79
C LYS A 133 8.91 -11.38 -5.15
N THR A 134 10.06 -11.04 -5.75
CA THR A 134 10.95 -9.98 -5.25
C THR A 134 11.05 -8.79 -6.21
N SER A 135 10.32 -8.83 -7.32
CA SER A 135 10.27 -7.77 -8.31
C SER A 135 9.37 -6.60 -7.87
N ALA A 136 9.49 -5.45 -8.52
CA ALA A 136 8.72 -4.24 -8.18
C ALA A 136 7.22 -4.49 -8.01
N SER A 137 6.61 -3.84 -7.04
CA SER A 137 5.20 -3.91 -6.64
C SER A 137 4.75 -5.25 -6.07
N ALA A 138 5.61 -6.28 -6.00
CA ALA A 138 5.32 -7.50 -5.25
C ALA A 138 5.12 -7.19 -3.76
N LEU A 139 4.36 -8.05 -3.07
CA LEU A 139 4.51 -8.21 -1.63
C LEU A 139 5.78 -9.03 -1.42
N TYR A 140 6.87 -8.34 -1.08
CA TYR A 140 8.23 -8.84 -1.17
C TYR A 140 8.41 -10.24 -0.56
N ALA A 141 8.99 -11.13 -1.35
CA ALA A 141 9.27 -12.54 -1.03
C ALA A 141 8.05 -13.41 -0.69
N LEU A 142 6.82 -12.89 -0.83
CA LEU A 142 5.59 -13.62 -0.53
C LEU A 142 4.69 -13.79 -1.75
N VAL A 143 4.23 -12.67 -2.35
CA VAL A 143 3.27 -12.68 -3.44
C VAL A 143 3.76 -11.85 -4.61
N ALA A 144 3.87 -12.47 -5.77
CA ALA A 144 4.21 -11.79 -7.01
C ALA A 144 3.10 -10.82 -7.44
N ALA A 145 3.48 -9.72 -8.07
CA ALA A 145 2.52 -8.90 -8.81
C ALA A 145 1.93 -9.73 -9.97
N ASN A 146 0.62 -9.54 -10.22
CA ASN A 146 -0.09 -10.23 -11.30
C ASN A 146 0.24 -9.67 -12.70
N SER A 147 -0.41 -10.18 -13.74
CA SER A 147 -0.18 -9.81 -15.14
C SER A 147 -0.58 -8.37 -15.49
N GLU A 148 -1.32 -7.67 -14.60
CA GLU A 148 -1.65 -6.25 -14.78
C GLU A 148 -0.46 -5.31 -14.47
N LYS A 149 0.63 -5.85 -13.91
CA LYS A 149 1.83 -5.08 -13.61
C LYS A 149 2.40 -4.45 -14.88
N SER A 150 2.52 -3.11 -14.87
CA SER A 150 3.11 -2.33 -15.95
C SER A 150 3.93 -1.20 -15.39
N LEU A 151 5.24 -1.36 -15.41
CA LEU A 151 6.21 -0.36 -14.95
C LEU A 151 6.44 0.71 -16.01
N LYS A 152 6.70 1.92 -15.57
CA LYS A 152 7.31 2.96 -16.38
C LYS A 152 8.80 2.67 -16.57
N PRO A 153 9.44 3.15 -17.64
CA PRO A 153 10.88 3.06 -17.81
C PRO A 153 11.66 3.58 -16.60
N VAL A 154 12.86 3.02 -16.37
CA VAL A 154 13.77 3.49 -15.33
C VAL A 154 14.04 4.99 -15.50
N GLY A 155 13.99 5.75 -14.42
CA GLY A 155 14.07 7.21 -14.42
C GLY A 155 12.72 7.92 -14.61
N GLU A 156 11.63 7.20 -14.87
CA GLU A 156 10.28 7.74 -14.91
C GLU A 156 9.48 7.44 -13.64
N TRP A 157 8.46 8.25 -13.39
CA TRP A 157 7.63 8.15 -12.20
C TRP A 157 6.57 7.05 -12.31
N ASN A 158 6.56 6.13 -11.35
CA ASN A 158 5.48 5.18 -11.12
C ASN A 158 4.58 5.68 -9.99
N LYS A 159 3.27 5.54 -10.13
CA LYS A 159 2.30 5.80 -9.07
C LYS A 159 1.98 4.50 -8.34
N ALA A 160 2.17 4.50 -7.03
CA ALA A 160 1.80 3.40 -6.15
C ALA A 160 0.62 3.78 -5.25
N GLN A 161 -0.21 2.79 -4.93
CA GLN A 161 -1.24 2.88 -3.92
C GLN A 161 -1.21 1.59 -3.11
N LEU A 162 -1.23 1.72 -1.80
CA LEU A 162 -1.26 0.62 -0.84
C LEU A 162 -2.50 0.77 0.03
N ILE A 163 -3.36 -0.23 0.04
CA ILE A 163 -4.59 -0.25 0.84
C ILE A 163 -4.49 -1.39 1.85
N VAL A 164 -4.67 -1.06 3.11
CA VAL A 164 -4.66 -2.02 4.21
C VAL A 164 -5.95 -1.84 5.02
N ARG A 165 -6.77 -2.92 5.09
CA ARG A 165 -8.00 -2.98 5.90
C ARG A 165 -8.02 -4.27 6.71
N GLY A 166 -7.95 -4.18 8.03
CA GLY A 166 -7.70 -5.35 8.86
C GLY A 166 -6.43 -6.06 8.40
N TRP A 167 -6.54 -7.29 7.93
CA TRP A 167 -5.41 -8.04 7.38
C TRP A 167 -5.42 -8.13 5.84
N ALA A 168 -6.45 -7.57 5.20
CA ALA A 168 -6.51 -7.47 3.75
C ALA A 168 -5.56 -6.39 3.25
N VAL A 169 -4.72 -6.74 2.30
CA VAL A 169 -3.70 -5.88 1.69
C VAL A 169 -3.85 -5.87 0.18
N GLU A 170 -3.82 -4.69 -0.40
CA GLU A 170 -3.78 -4.50 -1.84
C GLU A 170 -2.60 -3.61 -2.23
N HIS A 171 -1.81 -4.06 -3.21
CA HIS A 171 -0.83 -3.21 -3.89
C HIS A 171 -1.37 -2.81 -5.26
N TRP A 172 -1.25 -1.52 -5.56
CA TRP A 172 -1.63 -0.94 -6.84
C TRP A 172 -0.42 -0.28 -7.51
N LEU A 173 -0.31 -0.43 -8.81
CA LEU A 173 0.73 0.17 -9.63
C LEU A 173 0.10 0.84 -10.85
N ASN A 174 0.35 2.13 -11.05
CA ASN A 174 -0.11 2.90 -12.21
C ASN A 174 -1.63 2.71 -12.47
N GLY A 175 -2.44 2.67 -11.40
CA GLY A 175 -3.90 2.53 -11.45
C GLY A 175 -4.42 1.10 -11.61
N LYS A 176 -3.54 0.09 -11.55
CA LYS A 176 -3.91 -1.33 -11.62
C LYS A 176 -3.62 -2.04 -10.31
N LYS A 177 -4.58 -2.82 -9.80
CA LYS A 177 -4.37 -3.68 -8.65
C LYS A 177 -3.50 -4.88 -9.06
N VAL A 178 -2.31 -4.97 -8.47
CA VAL A 178 -1.31 -5.98 -8.83
C VAL A 178 -1.11 -7.05 -7.78
N VAL A 179 -1.44 -6.77 -6.51
CA VAL A 179 -1.45 -7.75 -5.41
C VAL A 179 -2.75 -7.58 -4.63
N SER A 180 -3.31 -8.71 -4.18
CA SER A 180 -4.43 -8.74 -3.22
C SER A 180 -4.31 -10.00 -2.38
N ILE A 181 -4.24 -9.84 -1.06
CA ILE A 181 -4.08 -10.95 -0.11
C ILE A 181 -4.69 -10.58 1.25
N ASP A 182 -5.22 -11.59 1.95
CA ASP A 182 -5.51 -11.51 3.38
C ASP A 182 -4.36 -12.16 4.16
N LEU A 183 -3.57 -11.35 4.88
CA LEU A 183 -2.42 -11.82 5.68
C LEU A 183 -2.83 -12.68 6.88
N ALA A 184 -4.11 -12.66 7.30
CA ALA A 184 -4.64 -13.55 8.34
C ALA A 184 -5.01 -14.94 7.81
N SER A 185 -5.15 -15.08 6.48
CA SER A 185 -5.56 -16.36 5.87
C SER A 185 -4.56 -17.49 6.15
N PRO A 186 -5.02 -18.76 6.23
CA PRO A 186 -4.12 -19.91 6.34
C PRO A 186 -3.08 -19.96 5.22
N ALA A 187 -3.47 -19.62 3.98
CA ALA A 187 -2.56 -19.61 2.82
C ALA A 187 -1.44 -18.57 2.99
N ALA A 188 -1.75 -17.35 3.47
CA ALA A 188 -0.74 -16.34 3.74
C ALA A 188 0.22 -16.75 4.86
N ARG A 189 -0.30 -17.39 5.91
CA ARG A 189 0.52 -17.91 7.01
C ARG A 189 1.51 -18.99 6.53
N GLU A 190 1.05 -19.86 5.64
CA GLU A 190 1.91 -20.89 5.02
C GLU A 190 3.00 -20.25 4.15
N LEU A 191 2.66 -19.22 3.34
CA LEU A 191 3.65 -18.47 2.57
C LEU A 191 4.73 -17.85 3.47
N ILE A 192 4.34 -17.25 4.61
CA ILE A 192 5.29 -16.69 5.58
C ILE A 192 6.15 -17.78 6.19
N ALA A 193 5.59 -18.92 6.59
CA ALA A 193 6.30 -20.04 7.19
C ALA A 193 7.32 -20.68 6.24
N GLN A 194 7.10 -20.60 4.92
CA GLN A 194 8.01 -21.11 3.88
C GLN A 194 9.00 -20.03 3.37
N SER A 195 8.89 -18.80 3.84
CA SER A 195 9.73 -17.68 3.38
C SER A 195 10.92 -17.44 4.31
N LYS A 196 11.76 -16.45 3.94
CA LYS A 196 12.82 -15.92 4.80
C LYS A 196 12.31 -15.33 6.13
N PHE A 197 11.01 -15.03 6.21
CA PHE A 197 10.39 -14.42 7.40
C PHE A 197 9.97 -15.43 8.48
N LYS A 198 10.12 -16.73 8.23
CA LYS A 198 9.74 -17.80 9.17
C LYS A 198 10.36 -17.66 10.58
N ASP A 199 11.55 -17.06 10.65
CA ASP A 199 12.30 -16.90 11.90
C ASP A 199 11.95 -15.58 12.63
N TYR A 200 11.02 -14.79 12.07
CA TYR A 200 10.56 -13.52 12.64
C TYR A 200 9.10 -13.60 13.08
N PRO A 201 8.81 -14.02 14.31
CA PRO A 201 7.44 -14.28 14.77
C PRO A 201 6.54 -13.04 14.80
N LYS A 202 7.14 -11.83 14.79
CA LYS A 202 6.41 -10.54 14.70
C LYS A 202 6.15 -10.09 13.26
N PHE A 203 6.69 -10.76 12.25
CA PHE A 203 6.49 -10.38 10.86
C PHE A 203 5.02 -10.45 10.46
N ALA A 204 4.48 -9.35 9.93
CA ALA A 204 3.08 -9.22 9.53
C ALA A 204 2.08 -9.56 10.65
N ARG A 205 2.39 -9.18 11.91
CA ARG A 205 1.53 -9.42 13.08
C ARG A 205 1.02 -8.15 13.74
N GLU A 206 1.61 -7.01 13.41
CA GLU A 206 1.18 -5.74 14.00
C GLU A 206 -0.09 -5.25 13.30
N SER A 207 -1.08 -4.86 14.08
CA SER A 207 -2.31 -4.25 13.56
C SER A 207 -2.16 -2.74 13.32
N VAL A 208 -1.19 -2.11 13.99
CA VAL A 208 -0.83 -0.69 13.89
C VAL A 208 0.69 -0.57 13.91
N GLY A 209 1.25 0.28 13.08
CA GLY A 209 2.69 0.52 13.04
C GLY A 209 3.06 1.65 12.09
N HIS A 210 4.36 1.88 11.96
CA HIS A 210 4.90 2.94 11.10
C HIS A 210 4.85 2.54 9.62
N LEU A 211 4.74 3.54 8.74
CA LEU A 211 5.13 3.42 7.34
C LEU A 211 6.63 3.66 7.27
N CYS A 212 7.34 2.85 6.49
CA CYS A 212 8.78 2.89 6.42
C CYS A 212 9.24 2.93 4.96
N PHE A 213 10.13 3.86 4.63
CA PHE A 213 10.77 4.02 3.32
C PHE A 213 12.22 3.55 3.45
N GLN A 214 12.59 2.56 2.63
CA GLN A 214 13.85 1.85 2.80
C GLN A 214 15.03 2.59 2.17
N ASP A 215 16.15 2.66 2.89
CA ASP A 215 17.49 2.96 2.37
C ASP A 215 18.22 1.64 2.08
N HIS A 216 18.17 1.18 0.83
CA HIS A 216 18.90 -0.03 0.40
C HIS A 216 20.29 0.30 -0.16
N GLY A 217 20.71 1.56 -0.12
CA GLY A 217 22.02 2.02 -0.59
C GLY A 217 22.05 2.47 -2.04
N ASP A 218 20.89 2.67 -2.67
CA ASP A 218 20.74 3.08 -4.06
C ASP A 218 19.99 4.40 -4.19
N ASP A 219 20.11 5.07 -5.36
CA ASP A 219 19.37 6.30 -5.66
C ASP A 219 17.91 6.00 -5.99
N VAL A 220 17.01 6.43 -5.11
CA VAL A 220 15.56 6.33 -5.27
C VAL A 220 14.89 7.63 -4.84
N TRP A 221 13.87 8.06 -5.59
CA TRP A 221 13.14 9.29 -5.34
C TRP A 221 11.67 8.98 -5.06
N TYR A 222 11.11 9.68 -4.07
CA TYR A 222 9.70 9.64 -3.71
C TYR A 222 9.10 11.03 -3.76
N ARG A 223 7.82 11.14 -4.11
CA ARG A 223 7.05 12.40 -4.05
C ARG A 223 5.56 12.14 -3.88
N ASN A 224 4.79 13.18 -3.64
CA ASN A 224 3.33 13.13 -3.53
C ASN A 224 2.87 12.06 -2.53
N ILE A 225 3.54 12.02 -1.35
CA ILE A 225 3.26 11.01 -0.33
C ILE A 225 2.11 11.50 0.53
N ARG A 226 0.99 10.79 0.49
CA ARG A 226 -0.19 11.09 1.31
C ARG A 226 -0.85 9.82 1.81
N VAL A 227 -1.46 9.92 2.97
CA VAL A 227 -2.16 8.80 3.63
C VAL A 227 -3.53 9.24 4.10
N ARG A 228 -4.49 8.35 4.12
CA ARG A 228 -5.76 8.53 4.84
C ARG A 228 -6.04 7.31 5.70
N ARG A 229 -6.67 7.55 6.85
CA ARG A 229 -7.18 6.47 7.69
C ARG A 229 -8.46 5.93 7.07
N LEU A 230 -8.63 4.64 7.18
CA LEU A 230 -9.84 3.95 6.76
C LEU A 230 -10.57 3.51 8.01
N ASP A 231 -11.90 3.67 8.05
CA ASP A 231 -12.68 3.20 9.17
C ASP A 231 -12.65 1.66 9.22
N SER A 232 -12.37 1.12 10.40
CA SER A 232 -12.49 -0.32 10.67
C SER A 232 -13.95 -0.72 10.51
N LYS A 233 -14.21 -1.79 9.78
CA LYS A 233 -15.56 -2.34 9.64
C LYS A 233 -15.99 -3.03 10.94
#